data_403746fb9a0bbd1d085f8640b9b293e1
#
_entry.id   403746fb9a0bbd1d085f8640b9b293e1
#
_cell.length_a   1.000
_cell.length_b   1.000
_cell.length_c   1.000
_cell.angle_alpha   90.00
_cell.angle_beta   90.00
_cell.angle_gamma   90.00
#
_symmetry.space_group_name_H-M   'P 1'
#
loop_
_entity.id
_entity.type
_entity.pdbx_description
1 polymer ?
#
loop_
_entity_poly.entity_id
_entity_poly.type
_entity_poly.pdbx_seq_one_letter_code
_entity_poly.pdbx_strand_id
1 'polypeptide(L)'
;MAKWIDSSVSIIDDIDAATILKKLEIALRNCYKSENLIADGSAEKLIKSAIARGHESPLEHCSITYRVVCDRGVSHEWVRHRLASYSQESTRYCNYTKDKFNKELTFIYPHWYYDIDFNKEDITFEERQVIETFEELDAMCDKLDEEYYYLVEILEATPDVARAILPNCLKTEIVCTMNIRELRNFFKLRLSPHAHGDIRKLAKELLEELKDAGLGILFEDIEGAND
;
A
#
# COMPACT_ATOMS: atom_id res chain seq x y z
N MET A 1 -27.09 2.09 2.03
CA MET A 1 -26.02 1.40 1.25
C MET A 1 -24.71 1.98 1.76
N ALA A 2 -23.83 1.13 2.22
CA ALA A 2 -22.55 1.54 2.78
C ALA A 2 -21.68 2.28 1.74
N LYS A 3 -20.77 3.12 2.20
CA LYS A 3 -19.87 3.84 1.30
C LYS A 3 -18.62 3.02 1.05
N TRP A 4 -18.46 2.56 -0.18
CA TRP A 4 -17.30 1.81 -0.63
C TRP A 4 -16.41 2.65 -1.55
N ILE A 5 -15.10 2.49 -1.41
CA ILE A 5 -14.11 3.11 -2.28
C ILE A 5 -13.01 2.11 -2.66
N ASP A 6 -12.29 2.42 -3.72
CA ASP A 6 -11.11 1.66 -4.13
C ASP A 6 -9.93 1.91 -3.19
N SER A 7 -9.12 0.87 -3.00
CA SER A 7 -7.79 1.03 -2.42
C SER A 7 -6.87 1.74 -3.41
N SER A 8 -5.89 2.50 -2.92
CA SER A 8 -4.94 3.21 -3.77
C SER A 8 -3.60 3.45 -3.06
N VAL A 9 -2.58 3.70 -3.85
CA VAL A 9 -1.28 4.17 -3.35
C VAL A 9 -0.87 5.41 -4.13
N SER A 10 -0.11 6.30 -3.54
CA SER A 10 0.46 7.47 -4.22
C SER A 10 1.78 7.89 -3.57
N ILE A 11 2.78 8.20 -4.37
CA ILE A 11 4.06 8.73 -3.89
C ILE A 11 3.85 10.19 -3.45
N ILE A 12 4.41 10.52 -2.27
CA ILE A 12 4.35 11.88 -1.72
C ILE A 12 5.59 12.68 -2.10
N ASP A 13 6.74 12.00 -2.20
CA ASP A 13 8.01 12.64 -2.53
C ASP A 13 8.02 13.15 -3.98
N ASP A 14 8.68 14.30 -4.19
CA ASP A 14 9.07 14.74 -5.52
C ASP A 14 10.35 13.97 -5.93
N ILE A 15 10.19 12.94 -6.76
CA ILE A 15 11.27 12.02 -7.10
C ILE A 15 12.13 12.57 -8.23
N ASP A 16 13.40 12.82 -7.94
CA ASP A 16 14.47 12.98 -8.93
C ASP A 16 15.30 11.69 -9.00
N ALA A 17 14.96 10.81 -9.95
CA ALA A 17 15.62 9.52 -10.12
C ALA A 17 17.13 9.67 -10.36
N ALA A 18 17.57 10.68 -11.12
CA ALA A 18 18.98 10.91 -11.40
C ALA A 18 19.77 11.22 -10.11
N THR A 19 19.20 12.05 -9.25
CA THR A 19 19.79 12.37 -7.93
C THR A 19 19.83 11.14 -7.02
N ILE A 20 18.78 10.33 -6.99
CA ILE A 20 18.73 9.09 -6.20
C ILE A 20 19.79 8.11 -6.69
N LEU A 21 19.85 7.80 -7.99
CA LEU A 21 20.81 6.86 -8.55
C LEU A 21 22.25 7.33 -8.34
N LYS A 22 22.53 8.62 -8.51
CA LYS A 22 23.85 9.21 -8.22
C LYS A 22 24.24 9.05 -6.75
N LYS A 23 23.32 9.28 -5.82
CA LYS A 23 23.56 9.11 -4.37
C LYS A 23 23.90 7.66 -4.04
N LEU A 24 23.16 6.70 -4.62
CA LEU A 24 23.42 5.27 -4.46
C LEU A 24 24.78 4.87 -5.07
N GLU A 25 25.14 5.42 -6.23
CA GLU A 25 26.46 5.19 -6.84
C GLU A 25 27.58 5.69 -5.93
N ILE A 26 27.47 6.90 -5.37
CA ILE A 26 28.48 7.44 -4.43
C ILE A 26 28.65 6.52 -3.23
N ALA A 27 27.54 6.04 -2.64
CA ALA A 27 27.58 5.11 -1.52
C ALA A 27 28.27 3.79 -1.87
N LEU A 28 27.93 3.21 -3.04
CA LEU A 28 28.57 1.99 -3.56
C LEU A 28 30.07 2.16 -3.82
N ARG A 29 30.46 3.27 -4.46
CA ARG A 29 31.87 3.52 -4.80
C ARG A 29 32.73 3.81 -3.57
N ASN A 30 32.16 4.44 -2.55
CA ASN A 30 32.87 4.67 -1.29
C ASN A 30 33.37 3.37 -0.66
N CYS A 31 32.62 2.26 -0.81
CA CYS A 31 33.03 0.94 -0.29
C CYS A 31 34.33 0.42 -0.92
N TYR A 32 34.63 0.82 -2.16
CA TYR A 32 35.79 0.33 -2.94
C TYR A 32 36.79 1.44 -3.31
N LYS A 33 36.56 2.68 -2.80
CA LYS A 33 37.36 3.87 -3.13
C LYS A 33 37.57 4.06 -4.65
N SER A 34 36.46 3.94 -5.38
CA SER A 34 36.43 3.98 -6.85
C SER A 34 35.63 5.16 -7.41
N GLU A 35 35.61 6.29 -6.67
CA GLU A 35 34.87 7.51 -7.02
C GLU A 35 35.39 8.14 -8.34
N ASN A 36 36.65 7.89 -8.68
CA ASN A 36 37.25 8.30 -9.95
C ASN A 36 36.67 7.62 -11.20
N LEU A 37 35.80 6.59 -11.00
CA LEU A 37 35.13 5.89 -12.10
C LEU A 37 33.69 6.39 -12.31
N ILE A 38 33.26 7.46 -11.62
CA ILE A 38 31.96 8.09 -11.84
C ILE A 38 31.94 8.73 -13.23
N ALA A 39 31.00 8.34 -14.08
CA ALA A 39 30.82 8.82 -15.44
C ALA A 39 29.30 8.69 -15.82
N ASP A 40 28.95 9.27 -16.98
CA ASP A 40 27.58 9.16 -17.49
C ASP A 40 27.17 7.71 -17.66
N GLY A 41 25.99 7.33 -17.09
CA GLY A 41 25.43 5.97 -17.13
C GLY A 41 26.19 4.95 -16.27
N SER A 42 27.17 5.36 -15.44
CA SER A 42 27.92 4.44 -14.56
C SER A 42 27.12 3.98 -13.34
N ALA A 43 26.22 4.83 -12.84
CA ALA A 43 25.35 4.54 -11.69
C ALA A 43 24.52 3.27 -11.92
N GLU A 44 23.79 3.23 -13.03
CA GLU A 44 22.89 2.13 -13.36
C GLU A 44 23.63 0.79 -13.44
N LYS A 45 24.78 0.74 -14.15
CA LYS A 45 25.60 -0.46 -14.29
C LYS A 45 26.12 -0.95 -12.94
N LEU A 46 26.56 -0.02 -12.09
CA LEU A 46 27.10 -0.36 -10.78
C LEU A 46 26.02 -0.87 -9.84
N ILE A 47 24.86 -0.21 -9.82
CA ILE A 47 23.70 -0.60 -8.99
C ILE A 47 23.21 -1.99 -9.38
N LYS A 48 22.97 -2.25 -10.68
CA LYS A 48 22.57 -3.59 -11.16
C LYS A 48 23.58 -4.67 -10.74
N SER A 49 24.87 -4.39 -10.89
CA SER A 49 25.92 -5.33 -10.48
C SER A 49 25.97 -5.54 -8.96
N ALA A 50 25.69 -4.52 -8.16
CA ALA A 50 25.63 -4.64 -6.70
C ALA A 50 24.43 -5.49 -6.25
N ILE A 51 23.27 -5.23 -6.82
CA ILE A 51 22.03 -5.98 -6.57
C ILE A 51 22.25 -7.46 -6.92
N ALA A 52 22.75 -7.75 -8.11
CA ALA A 52 23.00 -9.13 -8.56
C ALA A 52 23.97 -9.92 -7.65
N ARG A 53 24.85 -9.21 -6.92
CA ARG A 53 25.77 -9.81 -5.95
C ARG A 53 25.26 -9.78 -4.51
N GLY A 54 24.04 -9.31 -4.25
CA GLY A 54 23.47 -9.17 -2.92
C GLY A 54 24.07 -8.03 -2.07
N HIS A 55 24.80 -7.08 -2.66
CA HIS A 55 25.40 -5.93 -1.99
C HIS A 55 24.37 -4.80 -1.86
N GLU A 56 23.29 -5.04 -1.12
CA GLU A 56 22.14 -4.14 -1.03
C GLU A 56 22.24 -3.08 0.08
N SER A 57 23.23 -3.15 1.01
CA SER A 57 23.34 -2.16 2.10
C SER A 57 23.44 -0.70 1.63
N PRO A 58 24.13 -0.34 0.52
CA PRO A 58 24.12 1.04 0.04
C PRO A 58 22.75 1.55 -0.41
N LEU A 59 21.80 0.67 -0.72
CA LEU A 59 20.43 1.04 -1.08
C LEU A 59 19.64 1.64 0.11
N GLU A 60 20.12 1.46 1.33
CA GLU A 60 19.52 2.03 2.54
C GLU A 60 19.68 3.55 2.64
N HIS A 61 20.58 4.17 1.85
CA HIS A 61 20.83 5.61 1.88
C HIS A 61 19.76 6.46 1.19
N CYS A 62 18.79 5.85 0.49
CA CYS A 62 17.66 6.55 -0.10
C CYS A 62 16.35 5.94 0.40
N SER A 63 15.39 6.79 0.69
CA SER A 63 14.05 6.41 1.16
C SER A 63 12.99 7.08 0.30
N ILE A 64 11.82 6.47 0.22
CA ILE A 64 10.63 6.98 -0.47
C ILE A 64 9.48 7.05 0.52
N THR A 65 8.77 8.17 0.50
CA THR A 65 7.56 8.40 1.28
C THR A 65 6.35 8.34 0.37
N TYR A 66 5.36 7.55 0.75
CA TYR A 66 4.14 7.34 -0.02
C TYR A 66 2.94 7.19 0.91
N ARG A 67 1.75 7.43 0.38
CA ARG A 67 0.47 7.24 1.06
C ARG A 67 -0.20 5.99 0.51
N VAL A 68 -0.82 5.23 1.41
CA VAL A 68 -1.66 4.07 1.09
C VAL A 68 -3.05 4.32 1.65
N VAL A 69 -4.07 4.16 0.82
CA VAL A 69 -5.48 4.06 1.22
C VAL A 69 -5.86 2.59 1.09
N CYS A 70 -6.17 1.94 2.20
CA CYS A 70 -6.48 0.52 2.24
C CYS A 70 -7.44 0.20 3.37
N ASP A 71 -7.85 -1.05 3.48
CA ASP A 71 -8.56 -1.56 4.65
C ASP A 71 -7.63 -1.79 5.85
N ARG A 72 -8.22 -2.02 7.02
CA ARG A 72 -7.44 -2.25 8.25
C ARG A 72 -6.73 -3.61 8.23
N GLY A 73 -7.28 -4.63 7.57
CA GLY A 73 -6.63 -5.94 7.41
C GLY A 73 -5.32 -5.82 6.65
N VAL A 74 -5.33 -5.16 5.49
CA VAL A 74 -4.14 -4.85 4.69
C VAL A 74 -3.15 -3.99 5.48
N SER A 75 -3.65 -2.99 6.23
CA SER A 75 -2.78 -2.14 7.06
C SER A 75 -2.00 -2.93 8.10
N HIS A 76 -2.59 -3.97 8.69
CA HIS A 76 -1.91 -4.87 9.64
C HIS A 76 -0.80 -5.69 8.98
N GLU A 77 -0.93 -6.02 7.70
CA GLU A 77 0.14 -6.67 6.94
C GLU A 77 1.24 -5.69 6.55
N TRP A 78 0.87 -4.45 6.20
CA TRP A 78 1.82 -3.39 5.81
C TRP A 78 2.79 -3.06 6.92
N VAL A 79 2.29 -2.82 8.13
CA VAL A 79 3.12 -2.44 9.29
C VAL A 79 4.00 -3.59 9.83
N ARG A 80 3.93 -4.79 9.26
CA ARG A 80 4.87 -5.88 9.56
C ARG A 80 6.25 -5.67 8.94
N HIS A 81 6.39 -4.78 7.98
CA HIS A 81 7.66 -4.34 7.41
C HIS A 81 8.29 -3.31 8.34
N ARG A 82 9.21 -3.78 9.21
CA ARG A 82 9.65 -3.00 10.39
C ARG A 82 10.74 -1.98 10.11
N LEU A 83 11.44 -2.06 8.98
CA LEU A 83 12.45 -1.08 8.55
C LEU A 83 11.78 0.10 7.83
N ALA A 84 10.72 0.63 8.42
CA ALA A 84 9.90 1.69 7.89
C ALA A 84 9.37 2.60 9.00
N SER A 85 8.95 3.80 8.62
CA SER A 85 8.21 4.74 9.46
C SER A 85 6.76 4.79 9.01
N TYR A 86 5.82 4.85 9.98
CA TYR A 86 4.39 4.83 9.72
C TYR A 86 3.66 5.94 10.46
N SER A 87 2.75 6.62 9.75
CA SER A 87 1.74 7.50 10.33
C SER A 87 0.38 7.05 9.80
N GLN A 88 -0.44 6.47 10.67
CA GLN A 88 -1.72 5.89 10.29
C GLN A 88 -2.89 6.68 10.86
N GLU A 89 -3.99 6.78 10.10
CA GLU A 89 -5.27 7.29 10.56
C GLU A 89 -5.72 6.55 11.83
N SER A 90 -5.98 7.32 12.89
CA SER A 90 -6.27 6.78 14.21
C SER A 90 -7.75 6.73 14.51
N THR A 91 -8.32 5.55 14.64
CA THR A 91 -9.71 5.34 15.10
C THR A 91 -9.96 5.78 16.55
N ARG A 92 -8.91 6.15 17.29
CA ARG A 92 -9.08 6.74 18.63
C ARG A 92 -9.47 8.21 18.57
N TYR A 93 -8.97 8.93 17.56
CA TYR A 93 -9.12 10.38 17.43
C TYR A 93 -10.03 10.80 16.28
N CYS A 94 -10.19 9.95 15.27
CA CYS A 94 -11.09 10.19 14.16
C CYS A 94 -12.52 9.85 14.58
N ASN A 95 -13.36 10.88 14.62
CA ASN A 95 -14.78 10.74 14.81
C ASN A 95 -15.48 10.79 13.46
N TYR A 96 -15.94 9.64 12.98
CA TYR A 96 -16.54 9.47 11.65
C TYR A 96 -17.92 10.10 11.52
N THR A 97 -18.58 10.53 12.62
CA THR A 97 -19.84 11.28 12.56
C THR A 97 -19.67 12.75 12.21
N LYS A 98 -18.43 13.24 12.03
CA LYS A 98 -18.15 14.66 11.71
C LYS A 98 -18.13 14.93 10.20
N ASP A 99 -18.43 16.18 9.81
CA ASP A 99 -18.55 16.62 8.41
C ASP A 99 -17.34 16.28 7.54
N LYS A 100 -16.12 16.31 8.09
CA LYS A 100 -14.89 15.96 7.36
C LYS A 100 -14.84 14.50 6.89
N PHE A 101 -15.70 13.64 7.41
CA PHE A 101 -15.89 12.24 7.02
C PHE A 101 -17.25 12.01 6.34
N ASN A 102 -17.96 13.09 5.96
CA ASN A 102 -19.33 13.06 5.44
C ASN A 102 -20.34 12.42 6.38
N LYS A 103 -20.00 12.28 7.68
CA LYS A 103 -20.80 11.64 8.73
C LYS A 103 -21.13 10.19 8.49
N GLU A 104 -20.21 9.48 7.80
CA GLU A 104 -20.38 8.07 7.45
C GLU A 104 -19.06 7.30 7.55
N LEU A 105 -19.14 6.01 7.84
CA LEU A 105 -18.02 5.09 7.69
C LEU A 105 -17.75 4.87 6.20
N THR A 106 -16.48 4.70 5.85
CA THR A 106 -16.05 4.37 4.49
C THR A 106 -15.33 3.03 4.52
N PHE A 107 -15.64 2.16 3.56
CA PHE A 107 -15.10 0.81 3.44
C PHE A 107 -14.31 0.65 2.15
N ILE A 108 -13.41 -0.33 2.11
CA ILE A 108 -12.60 -0.64 0.92
C ILE A 108 -13.17 -1.87 0.22
N TYR A 109 -13.41 -1.75 -1.09
CA TYR A 109 -13.77 -2.90 -1.91
C TYR A 109 -12.70 -3.99 -1.82
N PRO A 110 -13.06 -5.25 -1.46
CA PRO A 110 -12.10 -6.35 -1.46
C PRO A 110 -11.70 -6.73 -2.90
N HIS A 111 -10.47 -7.23 -3.09
CA HIS A 111 -9.94 -7.56 -4.43
C HIS A 111 -10.83 -8.54 -5.22
N TRP A 112 -11.45 -9.51 -4.55
CA TRP A 112 -12.30 -10.51 -5.19
C TRP A 112 -13.62 -9.93 -5.75
N TYR A 113 -14.01 -8.70 -5.36
CA TYR A 113 -15.16 -7.99 -5.93
C TYR A 113 -14.91 -7.59 -7.39
N TYR A 114 -13.66 -7.31 -7.78
CA TYR A 114 -13.30 -6.89 -9.13
C TYR A 114 -13.16 -8.05 -10.12
N ASP A 115 -13.15 -9.28 -9.64
CA ASP A 115 -13.08 -10.47 -10.49
C ASP A 115 -14.44 -10.81 -11.16
N ILE A 116 -15.50 -10.01 -10.86
CA ILE A 116 -16.84 -10.22 -11.37
C ILE A 116 -17.12 -9.28 -12.54
N ASP A 117 -17.49 -9.84 -13.70
CA ASP A 117 -18.07 -9.07 -14.79
C ASP A 117 -19.59 -8.95 -14.59
N PHE A 118 -20.05 -7.85 -14.02
CA PHE A 118 -21.48 -7.56 -13.80
C PHE A 118 -22.28 -7.34 -15.09
N ASN A 119 -21.63 -7.20 -16.26
CA ASN A 119 -22.29 -7.04 -17.55
C ASN A 119 -22.52 -8.37 -18.29
N LYS A 120 -22.07 -9.47 -17.72
CA LYS A 120 -22.22 -10.81 -18.29
C LYS A 120 -23.67 -11.29 -18.15
N GLU A 121 -24.27 -11.72 -19.27
CA GLU A 121 -25.67 -12.19 -19.27
C GLU A 121 -25.86 -13.50 -18.51
N ASP A 122 -24.86 -14.41 -18.55
CA ASP A 122 -24.87 -15.70 -17.86
C ASP A 122 -23.86 -15.71 -16.69
N ILE A 123 -24.34 -15.41 -15.48
CA ILE A 123 -23.57 -15.45 -14.24
C ILE A 123 -23.44 -16.91 -13.76
N THR A 124 -22.20 -17.38 -13.55
CA THR A 124 -21.94 -18.73 -13.00
C THR A 124 -22.40 -18.84 -11.54
N PHE A 125 -22.44 -20.07 -11.02
CA PHE A 125 -22.79 -20.30 -9.62
C PHE A 125 -21.75 -19.64 -8.67
N GLU A 126 -20.47 -19.74 -8.99
CA GLU A 126 -19.37 -19.15 -8.23
C GLU A 126 -19.46 -17.62 -8.20
N GLU A 127 -19.71 -16.99 -9.36
CA GLU A 127 -19.90 -15.53 -9.46
C GLU A 127 -21.12 -15.08 -8.64
N ARG A 128 -22.20 -15.85 -8.66
CA ARG A 128 -23.38 -15.58 -7.83
C ARG A 128 -23.07 -15.62 -6.34
N GLN A 129 -22.32 -16.62 -5.88
CA GLN A 129 -21.90 -16.70 -4.47
C GLN A 129 -21.07 -15.48 -4.04
N VAL A 130 -20.19 -14.98 -4.91
CA VAL A 130 -19.38 -13.78 -4.61
C VAL A 130 -20.29 -12.55 -4.52
N ILE A 131 -21.26 -12.39 -5.43
CA ILE A 131 -22.24 -11.29 -5.39
C ILE A 131 -23.03 -11.32 -4.09
N GLU A 132 -23.66 -12.47 -3.76
CA GLU A 132 -24.44 -12.62 -2.54
C GLU A 132 -23.59 -12.38 -1.27
N THR A 133 -22.32 -12.81 -1.28
CA THR A 133 -21.37 -12.54 -0.20
C THR A 133 -21.11 -11.03 -0.04
N PHE A 134 -20.98 -10.30 -1.15
CA PHE A 134 -20.79 -8.86 -1.09
C PHE A 134 -22.05 -8.12 -0.63
N GLU A 135 -23.25 -8.54 -1.10
CA GLU A 135 -24.52 -7.96 -0.67
C GLU A 135 -24.74 -8.11 0.85
N GLU A 136 -24.40 -9.26 1.41
CA GLU A 136 -24.46 -9.49 2.86
C GLU A 136 -23.43 -8.63 3.61
N LEU A 137 -22.20 -8.51 3.06
CA LEU A 137 -21.16 -7.66 3.64
C LEU A 137 -21.58 -6.19 3.63
N ASP A 138 -22.16 -5.70 2.53
CA ASP A 138 -22.66 -4.33 2.38
C ASP A 138 -23.79 -4.06 3.41
N ALA A 139 -24.74 -4.96 3.54
CA ALA A 139 -25.83 -4.85 4.51
C ALA A 139 -25.32 -4.86 5.97
N MET A 140 -24.27 -5.61 6.27
CA MET A 140 -23.61 -5.57 7.58
C MET A 140 -22.88 -4.26 7.81
N CYS A 141 -22.20 -3.72 6.80
CA CYS A 141 -21.51 -2.44 6.89
C CYS A 141 -22.48 -1.26 7.08
N ASP A 142 -23.64 -1.28 6.41
CA ASP A 142 -24.71 -0.29 6.67
C ASP A 142 -25.15 -0.30 8.15
N LYS A 143 -25.39 -1.49 8.71
CA LYS A 143 -25.74 -1.60 10.14
C LYS A 143 -24.65 -1.11 11.06
N LEU A 144 -23.38 -1.40 10.74
CA LEU A 144 -22.25 -0.92 11.54
C LEU A 144 -22.10 0.60 11.49
N ASP A 145 -22.42 1.24 10.37
CA ASP A 145 -22.44 2.70 10.26
C ASP A 145 -23.53 3.32 11.16
N GLU A 146 -24.75 2.77 11.11
CA GLU A 146 -25.86 3.17 11.98
C GLU A 146 -25.52 2.99 13.46
N GLU A 147 -24.95 1.83 13.84
CA GLU A 147 -24.56 1.53 15.22
C GLU A 147 -23.40 2.41 15.69
N TYR A 148 -22.41 2.70 14.83
CA TYR A 148 -21.34 3.64 15.17
C TYR A 148 -21.87 5.04 15.44
N TYR A 149 -22.79 5.53 14.58
CA TYR A 149 -23.48 6.79 14.78
C TYR A 149 -24.25 6.80 16.10
N TYR A 150 -25.02 5.73 16.38
CA TYR A 150 -25.79 5.59 17.61
C TYR A 150 -24.89 5.63 18.87
N LEU A 151 -23.78 4.89 18.85
CA LEU A 151 -22.83 4.91 19.96
C LEU A 151 -22.27 6.30 20.20
N VAL A 152 -21.88 7.03 19.16
CA VAL A 152 -21.19 8.32 19.29
C VAL A 152 -22.17 9.47 19.55
N GLU A 153 -23.25 9.59 18.79
CA GLU A 153 -24.12 10.76 18.83
C GLU A 153 -25.30 10.61 19.80
N ILE A 154 -25.73 9.37 20.11
CA ILE A 154 -26.88 9.14 21.03
C ILE A 154 -26.40 8.70 22.41
N LEU A 155 -25.43 7.78 22.48
CA LEU A 155 -24.88 7.30 23.76
C LEU A 155 -23.65 8.11 24.22
N GLU A 156 -23.21 9.10 23.42
CA GLU A 156 -22.08 9.99 23.72
C GLU A 156 -20.76 9.23 23.95
N ALA A 157 -20.60 8.06 23.34
CA ALA A 157 -19.36 7.27 23.43
C ALA A 157 -18.24 8.00 22.70
N THR A 158 -17.06 8.01 23.28
CA THR A 158 -15.87 8.55 22.62
C THR A 158 -15.42 7.64 21.44
N PRO A 159 -14.75 8.17 20.40
CA PRO A 159 -14.30 7.38 19.26
C PRO A 159 -13.45 6.16 19.65
N ASP A 160 -12.63 6.26 20.70
CA ASP A 160 -11.81 5.15 21.19
C ASP A 160 -12.62 4.00 21.82
N VAL A 161 -13.84 4.26 22.26
CA VAL A 161 -14.81 3.25 22.70
C VAL A 161 -15.60 2.71 21.51
N ALA A 162 -16.19 3.61 20.70
CA ALA A 162 -17.03 3.25 19.56
C ALA A 162 -16.30 2.41 18.51
N ARG A 163 -14.98 2.62 18.32
CA ARG A 163 -14.16 1.84 17.37
C ARG A 163 -14.17 0.32 17.60
N ALA A 164 -14.64 -0.15 18.76
CA ALA A 164 -14.68 -1.58 19.07
C ALA A 164 -15.54 -2.38 18.08
N ILE A 165 -16.51 -1.74 17.42
CA ILE A 165 -17.39 -2.41 16.43
C ILE A 165 -16.86 -2.30 14.99
N LEU A 166 -15.78 -1.55 14.74
CA LEU A 166 -15.29 -1.29 13.38
C LEU A 166 -14.69 -2.55 12.76
N PRO A 167 -15.11 -2.92 11.53
CA PRO A 167 -14.66 -4.13 10.86
C PRO A 167 -13.26 -3.95 10.20
N ASN A 168 -12.68 -5.06 9.76
CA ASN A 168 -11.41 -5.03 9.03
C ASN A 168 -11.50 -4.35 7.66
N CYS A 169 -12.65 -4.40 7.01
CA CYS A 169 -12.85 -3.70 5.73
C CYS A 169 -12.97 -2.18 5.85
N LEU A 170 -12.97 -1.62 7.09
CA LEU A 170 -12.96 -0.16 7.28
C LEU A 170 -11.75 0.46 6.60
N LYS A 171 -11.98 1.52 5.83
CA LYS A 171 -10.92 2.35 5.20
C LYS A 171 -9.98 2.91 6.26
N THR A 172 -8.70 2.88 5.97
CA THR A 172 -7.66 3.60 6.71
C THR A 172 -6.65 4.22 5.74
N GLU A 173 -5.89 5.19 6.23
CA GLU A 173 -4.79 5.79 5.47
C GLU A 173 -3.49 5.64 6.24
N ILE A 174 -2.41 5.34 5.53
CA ILE A 174 -1.07 5.24 6.09
C ILE A 174 -0.12 6.07 5.24
N VAL A 175 0.61 6.98 5.87
CA VAL A 175 1.84 7.53 5.29
C VAL A 175 2.98 6.62 5.73
N CYS A 176 3.72 6.11 4.76
CA CYS A 176 4.81 5.18 4.97
C CYS A 176 6.10 5.71 4.34
N THR A 177 7.22 5.59 5.06
CA THR A 177 8.57 5.85 4.51
C THR A 177 9.40 4.59 4.63
N MET A 178 9.88 4.09 3.48
CA MET A 178 10.78 2.93 3.40
C MET A 178 12.06 3.31 2.63
N ASN A 179 13.21 2.77 3.04
CA ASN A 179 14.40 2.84 2.19
C ASN A 179 14.29 1.86 1.01
N ILE A 180 15.12 2.05 -0.01
CA ILE A 180 15.08 1.24 -1.24
C ILE A 180 15.30 -0.26 -0.96
N ARG A 181 16.16 -0.62 0.00
CA ARG A 181 16.39 -2.02 0.37
C ARG A 181 15.13 -2.66 0.97
N GLU A 182 14.43 -1.93 1.86
CA GLU A 182 13.19 -2.43 2.44
C GLU A 182 12.05 -2.46 1.40
N LEU A 183 11.96 -1.50 0.48
CA LEU A 183 11.04 -1.57 -0.65
C LEU A 183 11.26 -2.83 -1.49
N ARG A 184 12.52 -3.21 -1.76
CA ARG A 184 12.84 -4.47 -2.45
C ARG A 184 12.37 -5.69 -1.67
N ASN A 185 12.58 -5.71 -0.34
CA ASN A 185 12.08 -6.77 0.54
C ASN A 185 10.55 -6.82 0.54
N PHE A 186 9.89 -5.66 0.61
CA PHE A 186 8.44 -5.52 0.52
C PHE A 186 7.91 -6.13 -0.79
N PHE A 187 8.45 -5.75 -1.94
CA PHE A 187 8.01 -6.26 -3.24
C PHE A 187 8.26 -7.77 -3.38
N LYS A 188 9.41 -8.29 -2.96
CA LYS A 188 9.69 -9.75 -2.97
C LYS A 188 8.63 -10.56 -2.20
N LEU A 189 8.10 -9.99 -1.11
CA LEU A 189 7.09 -10.67 -0.29
C LEU A 189 5.67 -10.42 -0.79
N ARG A 190 5.36 -9.20 -1.25
CA ARG A 190 3.97 -8.77 -1.51
C ARG A 190 3.54 -8.89 -2.97
N LEU A 191 4.47 -9.02 -3.92
CA LEU A 191 4.15 -9.40 -5.30
C LEU A 191 3.98 -10.92 -5.48
N SER A 192 4.40 -11.71 -4.49
CA SER A 192 4.23 -13.16 -4.52
C SER A 192 2.76 -13.57 -4.73
N PRO A 193 2.48 -14.61 -5.57
CA PRO A 193 1.13 -15.16 -5.73
C PRO A 193 0.47 -15.63 -4.42
N HIS A 194 1.29 -15.91 -3.38
CA HIS A 194 0.80 -16.30 -2.05
C HIS A 194 0.44 -15.13 -1.15
N ALA A 195 0.75 -13.90 -1.54
CA ALA A 195 0.32 -12.70 -0.80
C ALA A 195 -1.19 -12.50 -0.96
N HIS A 196 -1.83 -11.90 0.06
CA HIS A 196 -3.23 -11.53 -0.01
C HIS A 196 -3.49 -10.60 -1.22
N GLY A 197 -4.60 -10.79 -1.93
CA GLY A 197 -4.88 -10.09 -3.19
C GLY A 197 -4.84 -8.56 -3.08
N ASP A 198 -5.43 -8.01 -2.00
CA ASP A 198 -5.48 -6.55 -1.81
C ASP A 198 -4.10 -5.92 -1.61
N ILE A 199 -3.23 -6.51 -0.77
CA ILE A 199 -1.87 -5.97 -0.60
C ILE A 199 -1.02 -6.18 -1.85
N ARG A 200 -1.25 -7.28 -2.60
CA ARG A 200 -0.55 -7.53 -3.87
C ARG A 200 -0.92 -6.51 -4.93
N LYS A 201 -2.22 -6.15 -5.05
CA LYS A 201 -2.70 -5.09 -5.94
C LYS A 201 -1.98 -3.76 -5.63
N LEU A 202 -1.99 -3.33 -4.37
CA LEU A 202 -1.34 -2.09 -3.94
C LEU A 202 0.19 -2.11 -4.11
N ALA A 203 0.83 -3.28 -3.91
CA ALA A 203 2.25 -3.43 -4.16
C ALA A 203 2.58 -3.28 -5.65
N LYS A 204 1.74 -3.81 -6.56
CA LYS A 204 1.89 -3.59 -8.01
C LYS A 204 1.73 -2.11 -8.37
N GLU A 205 0.71 -1.45 -7.87
CA GLU A 205 0.48 -0.01 -8.10
C GLU A 205 1.69 0.84 -7.63
N LEU A 206 2.20 0.59 -6.41
CA LEU A 206 3.39 1.30 -5.91
C LEU A 206 4.62 1.06 -6.79
N LEU A 207 4.82 -0.16 -7.26
CA LEU A 207 5.94 -0.49 -8.14
C LEU A 207 5.82 0.24 -9.48
N GLU A 208 4.63 0.31 -10.07
CA GLU A 208 4.39 1.05 -11.33
C GLU A 208 4.67 2.56 -11.14
N GLU A 209 4.20 3.18 -10.06
CA GLU A 209 4.54 4.58 -9.76
C GLU A 209 6.06 4.81 -9.63
N LEU A 210 6.79 3.87 -9.02
CA LEU A 210 8.25 3.96 -8.93
C LEU A 210 8.94 3.76 -10.28
N LYS A 211 8.42 2.91 -11.15
CA LYS A 211 8.91 2.74 -12.53
C LYS A 211 8.68 4.01 -13.35
N ASP A 212 7.49 4.59 -13.28
CA ASP A 212 7.14 5.83 -13.97
C ASP A 212 8.00 7.01 -13.48
N ALA A 213 8.37 7.01 -12.20
CA ALA A 213 9.33 7.96 -11.63
C ALA A 213 10.79 7.69 -12.02
N GLY A 214 11.09 6.67 -12.86
CA GLY A 214 12.43 6.35 -13.36
C GLY A 214 13.28 5.49 -12.41
N LEU A 215 12.68 4.89 -11.38
CA LEU A 215 13.39 4.03 -10.41
C LEU A 215 13.24 2.52 -10.70
N GLY A 216 12.61 2.13 -11.81
CA GLY A 216 12.35 0.72 -12.16
C GLY A 216 13.59 -0.17 -12.11
N ILE A 217 14.74 0.36 -12.50
CA ILE A 217 16.03 -0.34 -12.49
C ILE A 217 16.39 -0.96 -11.12
N LEU A 218 15.85 -0.42 -10.04
CA LEU A 218 16.10 -0.88 -8.67
C LEU A 218 15.32 -2.16 -8.32
N PHE A 219 14.37 -2.57 -9.19
CA PHE A 219 13.40 -3.65 -8.89
C PHE A 219 13.27 -4.67 -10.03
N GLU A 220 14.01 -4.55 -11.14
CA GLU A 220 13.91 -5.40 -12.34
C GLU A 220 14.13 -6.91 -12.08
N ASP A 221 14.88 -7.25 -11.04
CA ASP A 221 15.21 -8.63 -10.67
C ASP A 221 14.18 -9.31 -9.74
N ILE A 222 13.11 -8.58 -9.37
CA ILE A 222 12.09 -9.09 -8.46
C ILE A 222 11.02 -9.84 -9.27
N GLU A 223 10.76 -11.08 -8.89
CA GLU A 223 9.69 -11.89 -9.49
C GLU A 223 8.33 -11.21 -9.32
N GLY A 224 7.52 -11.18 -10.39
CA GLY A 224 6.25 -10.47 -10.42
C GLY A 224 6.36 -8.94 -10.63
N ALA A 225 7.57 -8.40 -10.73
CA ALA A 225 7.77 -6.98 -11.02
C ALA A 225 7.54 -6.62 -12.50
N ASN A 226 7.54 -7.62 -13.39
CA ASN A 226 7.40 -7.45 -14.84
C ASN A 226 6.10 -8.08 -15.37
N ASP A 227 5.22 -8.59 -14.50
CA ASP A 227 3.89 -9.09 -14.79
C ASP A 227 2.81 -7.99 -14.59
#